data_4eaa146dd63b9a1c2a2f29fc0fcf92d9
#
_entry.id   4eaa146dd63b9a1c2a2f29fc0fcf92d9
#
_cell.length_a   1.000
_cell.length_b   1.000
_cell.length_c   1.000
_cell.angle_alpha   90.00
_cell.angle_beta   90.00
_cell.angle_gamma   90.00
#
_symmetry.space_group_name_H-M   'P 1'
#
loop_
_entity.id
_entity.type
_entity.pdbx_description
1 polymer ?
#
loop_
_entity_poly.entity_id
_entity_poly.type
_entity_poly.pdbx_seq_one_letter_code
_entity_poly.pdbx_strand_id
1 'polypeptide(L)'
;MLGDIIRSVRKQKRTTLKEISEKSGLSIGYISQIERNQTEPSLSTLRKISLALDVPTYYFMKKVELDSESEPDEDEEYETVINSSSNTHLSSNIEEDDTSNACYIRITSDQVVSLSLPNSHVKYHLMSPMPSPKYVPQSLVIRFELDPNSADGDFPVKHPSEEIIMVEEGEIIVEVPGERIRLKKGESMILKSNIPHTIYNELETTAVGLSFFTPAIWFPIARTSN
;
A
#
# COMPACT_ATOMS: atom_id res chain seq x y z
N MET A 1 -16.31 5.50 -5.57
CA MET A 1 -15.79 5.46 -4.16
C MET A 1 -15.05 4.14 -3.91
N LEU A 2 -14.11 4.08 -2.95
CA LEU A 2 -13.23 2.91 -2.71
C LEU A 2 -14.00 1.58 -2.51
N GLY A 3 -15.09 1.59 -1.75
CA GLY A 3 -15.90 0.40 -1.52
C GLY A 3 -16.54 -0.17 -2.78
N ASP A 4 -16.98 0.68 -3.70
CA ASP A 4 -17.55 0.25 -4.98
C ASP A 4 -16.49 -0.44 -5.84
N ILE A 5 -15.25 0.08 -5.82
CA ILE A 5 -14.11 -0.51 -6.52
C ILE A 5 -13.80 -1.89 -5.97
N ILE A 6 -13.70 -2.02 -4.63
CA ILE A 6 -13.47 -3.31 -3.96
C ILE A 6 -14.58 -4.31 -4.35
N ARG A 7 -15.84 -3.88 -4.30
CA ARG A 7 -16.99 -4.71 -4.68
C ARG A 7 -16.95 -5.14 -6.14
N SER A 8 -16.58 -4.23 -7.05
CA SER A 8 -16.43 -4.52 -8.47
C SER A 8 -15.38 -5.59 -8.70
N VAL A 9 -14.16 -5.41 -8.17
CA VAL A 9 -13.06 -6.37 -8.27
C VAL A 9 -13.44 -7.73 -7.69
N ARG A 10 -14.09 -7.77 -6.53
CA ARG A 10 -14.58 -9.02 -5.95
C ARG A 10 -15.53 -9.76 -6.89
N LYS A 11 -16.49 -9.04 -7.48
CA LYS A 11 -17.47 -9.63 -8.41
C LYS A 11 -16.79 -10.13 -9.70
N GLN A 12 -15.86 -9.37 -10.27
CA GLN A 12 -15.10 -9.80 -11.45
C GLN A 12 -14.32 -11.09 -11.16
N LYS A 13 -13.71 -11.17 -9.98
CA LYS A 13 -13.00 -12.38 -9.52
C LYS A 13 -13.94 -13.49 -9.02
N ARG A 14 -15.25 -13.30 -9.11
CA ARG A 14 -16.28 -14.26 -8.66
C ARG A 14 -16.07 -14.75 -7.22
N THR A 15 -15.49 -13.89 -6.37
CA THR A 15 -15.19 -14.22 -4.99
C THR A 15 -16.34 -13.77 -4.09
N THR A 16 -16.71 -14.58 -3.10
CA THR A 16 -17.75 -14.26 -2.12
C THR A 16 -17.18 -13.46 -0.95
N LEU A 17 -18.05 -12.74 -0.22
CA LEU A 17 -17.65 -12.07 1.03
C LEU A 17 -17.12 -13.06 2.08
N LYS A 18 -17.63 -14.29 2.07
CA LYS A 18 -17.17 -15.35 2.97
C LYS A 18 -15.72 -15.75 2.68
N GLU A 19 -15.38 -15.95 1.41
CA GLU A 19 -14.01 -16.30 1.00
C GLU A 19 -13.02 -15.17 1.32
N ILE A 20 -13.40 -13.90 1.12
CA ILE A 20 -12.55 -12.78 1.54
C ILE A 20 -12.39 -12.79 3.06
N SER A 21 -13.47 -13.00 3.82
CA SER A 21 -13.42 -13.08 5.28
C SER A 21 -12.47 -14.17 5.76
N GLU A 22 -12.56 -15.38 5.20
CA GLU A 22 -11.68 -16.50 5.55
C GLU A 22 -10.21 -16.24 5.23
N LYS A 23 -9.93 -15.60 4.08
CA LYS A 23 -8.55 -15.29 3.64
C LYS A 23 -7.95 -14.09 4.37
N SER A 24 -8.75 -13.06 4.66
CA SER A 24 -8.28 -11.80 5.23
C SER A 24 -8.30 -11.78 6.77
N GLY A 25 -9.10 -12.66 7.39
CA GLY A 25 -9.38 -12.62 8.81
C GLY A 25 -10.32 -11.50 9.26
N LEU A 26 -10.92 -10.77 8.31
CA LEU A 26 -11.90 -9.72 8.59
C LEU A 26 -13.30 -10.31 8.66
N SER A 27 -14.19 -9.72 9.48
CA SER A 27 -15.57 -10.18 9.55
C SER A 27 -16.34 -9.87 8.25
N ILE A 28 -17.27 -10.75 7.86
CA ILE A 28 -18.14 -10.55 6.69
C ILE A 28 -18.89 -9.21 6.79
N GLY A 29 -19.39 -8.88 8.00
CA GLY A 29 -20.11 -7.62 8.26
C GLY A 29 -19.24 -6.39 7.98
N TYR A 30 -17.99 -6.40 8.43
CA TYR A 30 -17.04 -5.31 8.22
C TYR A 30 -16.69 -5.13 6.74
N ILE A 31 -16.39 -6.22 6.02
CA ILE A 31 -16.14 -6.17 4.57
C ILE A 31 -17.36 -5.62 3.83
N SER A 32 -18.56 -6.05 4.21
CA SER A 32 -19.82 -5.56 3.63
C SER A 32 -20.07 -4.07 3.89
N GLN A 33 -19.68 -3.55 5.06
CA GLN A 33 -19.74 -2.12 5.36
C GLN A 33 -18.79 -1.32 4.50
N ILE A 34 -17.56 -1.81 4.31
CA ILE A 34 -16.58 -1.21 3.40
C ILE A 34 -17.15 -1.15 1.98
N GLU A 35 -17.64 -2.27 1.44
CA GLU A 35 -18.19 -2.33 0.07
C GLU A 35 -19.42 -1.46 -0.15
N ARG A 36 -20.09 -1.05 0.91
CA ARG A 36 -21.22 -0.10 0.86
C ARG A 36 -20.82 1.33 1.18
N ASN A 37 -19.53 1.61 1.31
CA ASN A 37 -18.97 2.91 1.70
C ASN A 37 -19.54 3.43 3.05
N GLN A 38 -19.93 2.51 3.95
CA GLN A 38 -20.42 2.83 5.28
C GLN A 38 -19.29 2.98 6.29
N THR A 39 -18.12 2.45 5.96
CA THR A 39 -16.89 2.61 6.71
C THR A 39 -15.72 2.58 5.72
N GLU A 40 -14.69 3.35 6.00
CA GLU A 40 -13.48 3.37 5.20
C GLU A 40 -12.44 2.43 5.80
N PRO A 41 -11.78 1.61 4.96
CA PRO A 41 -10.73 0.74 5.45
C PRO A 41 -9.45 1.52 5.70
N SER A 42 -8.76 1.22 6.79
CA SER A 42 -7.35 1.61 6.94
C SER A 42 -6.49 0.93 5.87
N LEU A 43 -5.27 1.40 5.67
CA LEU A 43 -4.34 0.79 4.72
C LEU A 43 -4.06 -0.68 5.07
N SER A 44 -3.95 -1.01 6.36
CA SER A 44 -3.76 -2.38 6.83
C SER A 44 -4.97 -3.27 6.47
N THR A 45 -6.18 -2.74 6.59
CA THR A 45 -7.41 -3.42 6.17
C THR A 45 -7.46 -3.60 4.65
N LEU A 46 -7.10 -2.55 3.90
CA LEU A 46 -7.07 -2.59 2.44
C LEU A 46 -6.05 -3.61 1.92
N ARG A 47 -4.88 -3.71 2.56
CA ARG A 47 -3.88 -4.76 2.26
C ARG A 47 -4.45 -6.17 2.45
N LYS A 48 -5.16 -6.42 3.56
CA LYS A 48 -5.79 -7.73 3.83
C LYS A 48 -6.81 -8.09 2.75
N ILE A 49 -7.64 -7.13 2.33
CA ILE A 49 -8.62 -7.31 1.26
C ILE A 49 -7.91 -7.55 -0.08
N SER A 50 -6.88 -6.78 -0.40
CA SER A 50 -6.06 -6.90 -1.59
C SER A 50 -5.44 -8.29 -1.72
N LEU A 51 -4.82 -8.79 -0.64
CA LEU A 51 -4.27 -10.14 -0.58
C LEU A 51 -5.34 -11.22 -0.76
N ALA A 52 -6.50 -11.05 -0.13
CA ALA A 52 -7.59 -12.00 -0.25
C ALA A 52 -8.17 -12.07 -1.66
N LEU A 53 -8.15 -10.94 -2.37
CA LEU A 53 -8.60 -10.82 -3.76
C LEU A 53 -7.50 -11.11 -4.79
N ASP A 54 -6.26 -11.29 -4.35
CA ASP A 54 -5.09 -11.43 -5.23
C ASP A 54 -4.99 -10.27 -6.24
N VAL A 55 -5.01 -9.04 -5.68
CA VAL A 55 -4.92 -7.77 -6.41
C VAL A 55 -3.92 -6.87 -5.68
N PRO A 56 -3.04 -6.16 -6.39
CA PRO A 56 -2.13 -5.21 -5.76
C PRO A 56 -2.89 -4.11 -4.99
N THR A 57 -2.44 -3.77 -3.79
CA THR A 57 -3.10 -2.74 -2.96
C THR A 57 -3.16 -1.39 -3.67
N TYR A 58 -2.11 -1.02 -4.42
CA TYR A 58 -2.07 0.23 -5.17
C TYR A 58 -3.18 0.35 -6.23
N TYR A 59 -3.70 -0.77 -6.76
CA TYR A 59 -4.81 -0.75 -7.71
C TYR A 59 -6.03 -0.04 -7.15
N PHE A 60 -6.36 -0.33 -5.89
CA PHE A 60 -7.46 0.33 -5.21
C PHE A 60 -7.20 1.81 -4.94
N MET A 61 -5.94 2.17 -4.68
CA MET A 61 -5.54 3.55 -4.40
C MET A 61 -5.56 4.41 -5.65
N LYS A 62 -4.99 3.94 -6.75
CA LYS A 62 -4.98 4.63 -8.04
C LYS A 62 -6.38 4.96 -8.54
N LYS A 63 -7.32 4.02 -8.38
CA LYS A 63 -8.69 4.20 -8.87
C LYS A 63 -9.49 5.22 -8.04
N VAL A 64 -9.13 5.45 -6.78
CA VAL A 64 -9.71 6.52 -5.94
C VAL A 64 -9.27 7.90 -6.40
N GLU A 65 -8.03 8.08 -6.84
CA GLU A 65 -7.53 9.36 -7.37
C GLU A 65 -8.20 9.73 -8.70
N LEU A 66 -8.42 8.76 -9.58
CA LEU A 66 -9.10 8.96 -10.86
C LEU A 66 -10.58 9.33 -10.69
N ASP A 67 -11.28 8.76 -9.71
CA ASP A 67 -12.68 9.10 -9.40
C ASP A 67 -12.86 10.55 -8.88
N SER A 68 -11.77 11.22 -8.48
CA SER A 68 -11.82 12.61 -8.01
C SER A 68 -11.70 13.64 -9.12
N GLU A 69 -11.29 13.25 -10.34
CA GLU A 69 -10.99 14.18 -11.44
C GLU A 69 -11.87 14.03 -12.71
N SER A 70 -12.68 12.95 -12.85
CA SER A 70 -13.55 12.77 -14.03
C SER A 70 -14.71 11.80 -13.78
N GLU A 71 -15.84 12.00 -14.49
CA GLU A 71 -16.94 11.04 -14.53
C GLU A 71 -16.46 9.70 -15.15
N PRO A 72 -16.98 8.54 -14.66
CA PRO A 72 -16.47 7.25 -15.10
C PRO A 72 -16.94 6.91 -16.50
N ASP A 73 -16.03 6.64 -17.42
CA ASP A 73 -16.32 5.77 -18.55
C ASP A 73 -16.48 4.35 -18.01
N GLU A 74 -17.72 3.83 -18.10
CA GLU A 74 -18.08 2.47 -17.78
C GLU A 74 -17.33 1.53 -18.75
N ASP A 75 -16.67 0.50 -18.24
CA ASP A 75 -16.07 -0.65 -18.96
C ASP A 75 -14.57 -0.62 -19.31
N GLU A 76 -13.68 -0.33 -18.36
CA GLU A 76 -12.32 -0.86 -18.48
C GLU A 76 -12.17 -2.19 -17.74
N GLU A 77 -12.08 -3.28 -18.52
CA GLU A 77 -11.83 -4.62 -18.02
C GLU A 77 -10.50 -4.73 -17.26
N TYR A 78 -10.49 -5.46 -16.15
CA TYR A 78 -9.30 -5.73 -15.32
C TYR A 78 -8.10 -6.23 -16.14
N GLU A 79 -8.35 -7.03 -17.19
CA GLU A 79 -7.29 -7.52 -18.09
C GLU A 79 -6.63 -6.43 -18.92
N THR A 80 -7.34 -5.34 -19.23
CA THR A 80 -6.81 -4.21 -19.99
C THR A 80 -5.77 -3.42 -19.18
N VAL A 81 -5.91 -3.34 -17.86
CA VAL A 81 -4.95 -2.64 -16.97
C VAL A 81 -3.63 -3.40 -16.85
N ILE A 82 -3.65 -4.73 -16.99
CA ILE A 82 -2.42 -5.53 -17.01
C ILE A 82 -1.77 -5.52 -18.40
N ASN A 83 -2.57 -5.40 -19.46
CA ASN A 83 -2.11 -5.49 -20.85
C ASN A 83 -2.04 -4.15 -21.59
N SER A 84 -2.73 -3.10 -21.14
CA SER A 84 -2.69 -1.77 -21.77
C SER A 84 -1.67 -0.86 -21.09
N SER A 85 -0.38 -1.14 -21.29
CA SER A 85 0.69 -0.17 -21.13
C SER A 85 0.74 0.83 -22.30
N SER A 86 -0.41 1.29 -22.77
CA SER A 86 -0.44 2.30 -23.81
C SER A 86 -1.63 3.23 -23.60
N ASN A 87 -1.30 4.46 -23.26
CA ASN A 87 -2.15 5.65 -23.25
C ASN A 87 -3.15 5.83 -22.11
N THR A 88 -2.66 6.15 -20.93
CA THR A 88 -3.31 7.17 -20.10
C THR A 88 -2.23 7.98 -19.38
N HIS A 89 -2.24 9.30 -19.59
CA HIS A 89 -1.33 10.27 -19.02
C HIS A 89 -1.40 10.33 -17.48
N LEU A 90 -0.84 9.35 -16.80
CA LEU A 90 -0.03 9.63 -15.65
C LEU A 90 1.35 9.84 -16.24
N SER A 91 1.84 11.07 -16.16
CA SER A 91 3.22 11.37 -16.47
C SER A 91 4.14 10.63 -15.49
N SER A 92 4.23 9.31 -15.59
CA SER A 92 5.48 8.65 -15.39
C SER A 92 6.31 9.05 -16.59
N ASN A 93 6.86 10.27 -16.55
CA ASN A 93 8.00 10.65 -17.37
C ASN A 93 9.21 9.85 -16.90
N ILE A 94 9.09 8.53 -16.88
CA ILE A 94 10.17 7.69 -17.31
C ILE A 94 10.08 7.87 -18.82
N GLU A 95 10.84 8.85 -19.36
CA GLU A 95 11.13 8.86 -20.78
C GLU A 95 11.40 7.42 -21.16
N GLU A 96 10.79 6.92 -22.24
CA GLU A 96 11.04 5.59 -22.81
C GLU A 96 12.47 5.53 -23.35
N ASP A 97 13.40 6.03 -22.55
CA ASP A 97 14.81 5.81 -22.77
C ASP A 97 15.05 4.34 -22.42
N ASP A 98 15.63 3.60 -23.33
CA ASP A 98 15.89 2.16 -23.32
C ASP A 98 16.62 1.74 -22.03
N THR A 99 15.86 1.70 -20.90
CA THR A 99 16.39 1.36 -19.57
C THR A 99 16.74 -0.12 -19.44
N SER A 100 16.59 -0.90 -20.52
CA SER A 100 16.94 -2.33 -20.54
C SER A 100 18.43 -2.57 -20.27
N ASN A 101 19.28 -1.54 -20.48
CA ASN A 101 20.72 -1.56 -20.22
C ASN A 101 21.18 -0.58 -19.12
N ALA A 102 20.29 0.19 -18.50
CA ALA A 102 20.66 1.11 -17.45
C ALA A 102 20.99 0.36 -16.15
N CYS A 103 22.11 0.72 -15.52
CA CYS A 103 22.53 0.12 -14.25
C CYS A 103 21.83 0.76 -13.03
N TYR A 104 20.97 1.75 -13.21
CA TYR A 104 20.20 2.41 -12.15
C TYR A 104 18.85 2.91 -12.66
N ILE A 105 17.92 3.11 -11.72
CA ILE A 105 16.67 3.84 -11.93
C ILE A 105 16.70 5.05 -11.01
N ARG A 106 16.49 6.26 -11.58
CA ARG A 106 16.38 7.50 -10.83
C ARG A 106 14.90 7.83 -10.68
N ILE A 107 14.49 8.16 -9.45
CA ILE A 107 13.15 8.68 -9.16
C ILE A 107 13.31 10.12 -8.72
N THR A 108 12.66 11.03 -9.42
CA THR A 108 12.64 12.45 -9.10
C THR A 108 11.46 12.77 -8.19
N SER A 109 11.47 13.93 -7.54
CA SER A 109 10.43 14.31 -6.56
C SER A 109 9.02 14.38 -7.15
N ASP A 110 8.91 14.72 -8.43
CA ASP A 110 7.66 14.76 -9.19
C ASP A 110 7.13 13.35 -9.58
N GLN A 111 7.98 12.33 -9.49
CA GLN A 111 7.63 10.93 -9.75
C GLN A 111 7.26 10.15 -8.47
N VAL A 112 7.44 10.76 -7.32
CA VAL A 112 7.07 10.14 -6.03
C VAL A 112 5.56 10.06 -5.93
N VAL A 113 5.03 8.85 -5.87
CA VAL A 113 3.59 8.62 -5.68
C VAL A 113 3.25 8.78 -4.21
N SER A 114 2.38 9.74 -3.90
CA SER A 114 1.86 9.94 -2.55
C SER A 114 0.52 9.24 -2.40
N LEU A 115 0.34 8.50 -1.32
CA LEU A 115 -0.86 7.74 -1.01
C LEU A 115 -1.40 8.17 0.35
N SER A 116 -2.64 8.61 0.38
CA SER A 116 -3.39 8.88 1.60
C SER A 116 -4.77 8.30 1.43
N LEU A 117 -5.22 7.48 2.37
CA LEU A 117 -6.60 7.04 2.39
C LEU A 117 -7.46 8.06 3.14
N PRO A 118 -8.69 8.30 2.72
CA PRO A 118 -9.63 9.07 3.51
C PRO A 118 -9.68 8.52 4.95
N ASN A 119 -9.70 9.41 5.94
CA ASN A 119 -9.64 9.07 7.38
C ASN A 119 -8.43 8.24 7.82
N SER A 120 -7.39 8.12 7.01
CA SER A 120 -6.12 7.55 7.42
C SER A 120 -5.29 8.62 8.13
N HIS A 121 -4.68 8.26 9.24
CA HIS A 121 -3.76 9.11 9.99
C HIS A 121 -2.33 9.02 9.48
N VAL A 122 -2.12 8.35 8.36
CA VAL A 122 -0.80 8.21 7.76
C VAL A 122 -0.83 8.52 6.27
N LYS A 123 0.16 9.29 5.83
CA LYS A 123 0.44 9.56 4.42
C LYS A 123 1.71 8.83 4.03
N TYR A 124 1.65 8.10 2.92
CA TYR A 124 2.78 7.34 2.39
C TYR A 124 3.29 7.97 1.10
N HIS A 125 4.60 8.02 0.94
CA HIS A 125 5.29 8.44 -0.26
C HIS A 125 6.14 7.29 -0.76
N LEU A 126 5.81 6.75 -1.92
CA LEU A 126 6.53 5.63 -2.53
C LEU A 126 7.81 6.13 -3.17
N MET A 127 8.94 5.82 -2.53
CA MET A 127 10.27 6.22 -2.98
C MET A 127 10.91 5.18 -3.92
N SER A 128 10.25 4.06 -4.14
CA SER A 128 10.64 3.02 -5.11
C SER A 128 9.80 3.13 -6.37
N PRO A 129 10.33 2.74 -7.54
CA PRO A 129 9.54 2.72 -8.77
C PRO A 129 8.39 1.72 -8.64
N MET A 130 7.28 2.02 -9.30
CA MET A 130 6.17 1.07 -9.41
C MET A 130 6.59 -0.11 -10.29
N PRO A 131 6.09 -1.33 -10.02
CA PRO A 131 6.36 -2.46 -10.89
C PRO A 131 5.86 -2.21 -12.30
N SER A 132 6.64 -2.67 -13.27
CA SER A 132 6.28 -2.67 -14.66
C SER A 132 6.54 -4.06 -15.26
N PRO A 133 6.03 -4.35 -16.47
CA PRO A 133 6.36 -5.60 -17.15
C PRO A 133 7.86 -5.78 -17.42
N LYS A 134 8.61 -4.66 -17.49
CA LYS A 134 10.06 -4.66 -17.73
C LYS A 134 10.89 -4.73 -16.44
N TYR A 135 10.34 -4.31 -15.30
CA TYR A 135 11.06 -4.25 -14.04
C TYR A 135 10.16 -4.39 -12.82
N VAL A 136 10.51 -5.32 -11.94
CA VAL A 136 9.85 -5.53 -10.64
C VAL A 136 10.86 -5.22 -9.54
N PRO A 137 10.64 -4.17 -8.73
CA PRO A 137 11.53 -3.84 -7.62
C PRO A 137 11.63 -4.99 -6.62
N GLN A 138 12.85 -5.34 -6.20
CA GLN A 138 13.09 -6.34 -5.15
C GLN A 138 12.87 -5.76 -3.75
N SER A 139 13.00 -4.44 -3.61
CA SER A 139 12.79 -3.73 -2.35
C SER A 139 11.82 -2.59 -2.55
N LEU A 140 11.07 -2.26 -1.49
CA LEU A 140 10.17 -1.13 -1.46
C LEU A 140 10.66 -0.15 -0.40
N VAL A 141 10.79 1.11 -0.76
CA VAL A 141 11.09 2.21 0.16
C VAL A 141 9.89 3.13 0.23
N ILE A 142 9.41 3.38 1.44
CA ILE A 142 8.30 4.28 1.73
C ILE A 142 8.76 5.31 2.75
N ARG A 143 8.55 6.60 2.46
CA ARG A 143 8.55 7.63 3.46
C ARG A 143 7.13 7.77 3.98
N PHE A 144 6.94 7.79 5.28
CA PHE A 144 5.62 7.96 5.90
C PHE A 144 5.59 9.22 6.77
N GLU A 145 4.41 9.84 6.81
CA GLU A 145 4.07 10.93 7.71
C GLU A 145 2.89 10.45 8.55
N LEU A 146 3.06 10.39 9.87
CA LEU A 146 2.05 9.90 10.82
C LEU A 146 1.54 11.06 11.65
N ASP A 147 0.24 11.27 11.61
CA ASP A 147 -0.44 12.36 12.30
C ASP A 147 -0.18 12.34 13.83
N PRO A 148 -0.35 13.48 14.52
CA PRO A 148 -0.30 13.53 15.98
C PRO A 148 -1.31 12.56 16.63
N ASN A 149 -0.91 11.95 17.75
CA ASN A 149 -1.78 11.09 18.56
C ASN A 149 -2.54 10.00 17.76
N SER A 150 -1.83 9.32 16.87
CA SER A 150 -2.43 8.34 15.94
C SER A 150 -1.61 7.07 15.77
N ALA A 151 -2.15 6.14 14.98
CA ALA A 151 -1.49 4.90 14.58
C ALA A 151 -1.55 4.72 13.06
N ASP A 152 -0.64 3.90 12.52
CA ASP A 152 -0.56 3.58 11.09
C ASP A 152 -1.68 2.64 10.60
N GLY A 153 -2.52 2.16 11.50
CA GLY A 153 -3.69 1.33 11.17
C GLY A 153 -4.46 0.86 12.38
N ASP A 154 -5.67 0.33 12.13
CA ASP A 154 -6.60 -0.16 13.17
C ASP A 154 -6.17 -1.52 13.75
N PHE A 155 -5.30 -2.26 13.06
CA PHE A 155 -4.88 -3.61 13.43
C PHE A 155 -3.38 -3.79 13.15
N PRO A 156 -2.68 -4.65 13.93
CA PRO A 156 -1.30 -4.96 13.66
C PRO A 156 -1.09 -5.50 12.25
N VAL A 157 -0.12 -4.97 11.55
CA VAL A 157 0.30 -5.43 10.22
C VAL A 157 1.25 -6.61 10.39
N LYS A 158 1.14 -7.59 9.49
CA LYS A 158 2.06 -8.72 9.39
C LYS A 158 2.38 -8.99 7.93
N HIS A 159 3.65 -9.08 7.60
CA HIS A 159 4.12 -9.30 6.22
C HIS A 159 5.36 -10.20 6.17
N PRO A 160 5.65 -10.85 5.02
CA PRO A 160 6.78 -11.77 4.88
C PRO A 160 8.14 -11.07 4.71
N SER A 161 8.17 -9.74 4.57
CA SER A 161 9.40 -8.97 4.41
C SER A 161 10.08 -8.71 5.74
N GLU A 162 11.40 -8.59 5.74
CA GLU A 162 12.07 -7.76 6.73
C GLU A 162 11.75 -6.30 6.46
N GLU A 163 11.58 -5.52 7.52
CA GLU A 163 11.34 -4.08 7.46
C GLU A 163 12.39 -3.35 8.30
N ILE A 164 13.07 -2.39 7.70
CA ILE A 164 13.89 -1.42 8.44
C ILE A 164 13.05 -0.17 8.60
N ILE A 165 12.80 0.24 9.83
CA ILE A 165 12.11 1.48 10.16
C ILE A 165 13.14 2.48 10.68
N MET A 166 13.17 3.69 10.13
CA MET A 166 14.06 4.78 10.56
C MET A 166 13.24 6.04 10.79
N VAL A 167 13.49 6.76 11.87
CA VAL A 167 12.81 8.02 12.20
C VAL A 167 13.61 9.22 11.67
N GLU A 168 12.98 10.03 10.81
CA GLU A 168 13.55 11.26 10.27
C GLU A 168 13.20 12.47 11.16
N GLU A 169 11.94 12.54 11.63
CA GLU A 169 11.45 13.63 12.47
C GLU A 169 10.52 13.11 13.55
N GLY A 170 10.57 13.72 14.72
CA GLY A 170 9.75 13.33 15.86
C GLY A 170 10.22 12.05 16.53
N GLU A 171 9.27 11.23 16.92
CA GLU A 171 9.44 10.00 17.66
C GLU A 171 8.27 9.07 17.33
N ILE A 172 8.51 7.78 17.24
CA ILE A 172 7.46 6.77 17.07
C ILE A 172 7.57 5.68 18.12
N ILE A 173 6.48 4.95 18.32
CA ILE A 173 6.46 3.72 19.11
C ILE A 173 6.09 2.58 18.17
N VAL A 174 6.95 1.57 18.10
CA VAL A 174 6.66 0.32 17.38
C VAL A 174 6.21 -0.70 18.40
N GLU A 175 4.95 -1.12 18.30
CA GLU A 175 4.38 -2.17 19.13
C GLU A 175 4.52 -3.52 18.42
N VAL A 176 5.13 -4.48 19.13
CA VAL A 176 5.28 -5.88 18.72
C VAL A 176 4.72 -6.78 19.83
N PRO A 177 4.53 -8.09 19.63
CA PRO A 177 4.02 -8.98 20.67
C PRO A 177 4.86 -8.90 21.96
N GLY A 178 4.25 -8.37 23.00
CA GLY A 178 4.82 -8.27 24.34
C GLY A 178 5.74 -7.07 24.60
N GLU A 179 5.96 -6.19 23.62
CA GLU A 179 6.85 -5.05 23.78
C GLU A 179 6.40 -3.81 22.97
N ARG A 180 6.68 -2.63 23.53
CA ARG A 180 6.54 -1.32 22.87
C ARG A 180 7.90 -0.64 22.83
N ILE A 181 8.46 -0.47 21.64
CA ILE A 181 9.79 0.07 21.41
C ILE A 181 9.65 1.51 20.94
N ARG A 182 10.27 2.43 21.67
CA ARG A 182 10.33 3.85 21.32
C ARG A 182 11.54 4.11 20.45
N LEU A 183 11.33 4.72 19.29
CA LEU A 183 12.38 5.19 18.39
C LEU A 183 12.31 6.70 18.26
N LYS A 184 13.44 7.35 18.48
CA LYS A 184 13.61 8.80 18.35
C LYS A 184 14.25 9.14 17.00
N LYS A 185 14.19 10.41 16.62
CA LYS A 185 14.88 10.94 15.45
C LYS A 185 16.31 10.43 15.34
N GLY A 186 16.64 9.85 14.18
CA GLY A 186 17.94 9.27 13.85
C GLY A 186 18.12 7.83 14.32
N GLU A 187 17.16 7.27 15.08
CA GLU A 187 17.18 5.86 15.46
C GLU A 187 16.48 5.00 14.40
N SER A 188 16.86 3.74 14.36
CA SER A 188 16.26 2.75 13.48
C SER A 188 16.16 1.39 14.16
N MET A 189 15.25 0.56 13.63
CA MET A 189 15.13 -0.85 14.03
C MET A 189 14.90 -1.74 12.82
N ILE A 190 15.19 -3.02 12.96
CA ILE A 190 14.87 -4.05 11.98
C ILE A 190 13.79 -4.95 12.56
N LEU A 191 12.64 -4.99 11.91
CA LEU A 191 11.59 -5.96 12.14
C LEU A 191 11.81 -7.20 11.28
N LYS A 192 11.90 -8.35 11.92
CA LYS A 192 12.00 -9.62 11.20
C LYS A 192 10.68 -9.96 10.51
N SER A 193 10.79 -10.76 9.45
CA SER A 193 9.62 -11.25 8.70
C SER A 193 8.54 -11.85 9.59
N ASN A 194 7.28 -11.58 9.26
CA ASN A 194 6.11 -12.15 9.92
C ASN A 194 5.91 -11.77 11.40
N ILE A 195 6.52 -10.71 11.89
CA ILE A 195 6.23 -10.16 13.22
C ILE A 195 5.03 -9.20 13.10
N PRO A 196 3.91 -9.45 13.81
CA PRO A 196 2.82 -8.48 13.88
C PRO A 196 3.28 -7.20 14.56
N HIS A 197 2.96 -6.04 13.98
CA HIS A 197 3.37 -4.76 14.54
C HIS A 197 2.40 -3.64 14.17
N THR A 198 2.42 -2.57 14.95
CA THR A 198 1.71 -1.30 14.72
C THR A 198 2.65 -0.15 15.08
N ILE A 199 2.64 0.91 14.30
CA ILE A 199 3.42 2.12 14.55
C ILE A 199 2.49 3.20 15.11
N TYR A 200 2.86 3.79 16.24
CA TYR A 200 2.14 4.87 16.90
C TYR A 200 2.95 6.15 16.91
N ASN A 201 2.28 7.26 16.78
CA ASN A 201 2.77 8.58 17.12
C ASN A 201 1.98 9.12 18.34
N GLU A 202 2.62 9.22 19.49
CA GLU A 202 2.01 9.74 20.72
C GLU A 202 2.37 11.23 20.97
N LEU A 203 3.01 11.88 19.99
CA LEU A 203 3.34 13.30 20.06
C LEU A 203 2.20 14.17 19.54
N GLU A 204 2.23 15.44 19.93
CA GLU A 204 1.34 16.50 19.41
C GLU A 204 1.75 17.03 18.03
N THR A 205 2.83 16.49 17.46
CA THR A 205 3.38 16.86 16.14
C THR A 205 3.45 15.64 15.24
N THR A 206 3.41 15.86 13.93
CA THR A 206 3.60 14.78 12.94
C THR A 206 4.96 14.12 13.13
N ALA A 207 4.98 12.81 13.11
CA ALA A 207 6.19 12.01 13.03
C ALA A 207 6.47 11.60 11.59
N VAL A 208 7.75 11.62 11.21
CA VAL A 208 8.18 11.26 9.85
C VAL A 208 9.22 10.15 9.91
N GLY A 209 9.08 9.16 9.06
CA GLY A 209 10.06 8.08 8.97
C GLY A 209 10.14 7.45 7.59
N LEU A 210 11.07 6.52 7.48
CA LEU A 210 11.29 5.68 6.32
C LEU A 210 11.10 4.21 6.70
N SER A 211 10.41 3.47 5.85
CA SER A 211 10.32 2.01 5.92
C SER A 211 10.90 1.40 4.66
N PHE A 212 11.82 0.44 4.84
CA PHE A 212 12.44 -0.34 3.77
C PHE A 212 11.99 -1.79 3.91
N PHE A 213 11.36 -2.31 2.87
CA PHE A 213 10.85 -3.69 2.85
C PHE A 213 11.64 -4.54 1.86
N THR A 214 12.09 -5.70 2.30
CA THR A 214 12.75 -6.71 1.45
C THR A 214 12.25 -8.12 1.81
N PRO A 215 11.64 -8.87 0.85
CA PRO A 215 11.21 -8.42 -0.47
C PRO A 215 10.09 -7.36 -0.43
N ALA A 216 9.88 -6.66 -1.54
CA ALA A 216 8.83 -5.66 -1.66
C ALA A 216 7.43 -6.28 -1.43
N ILE A 217 6.65 -5.72 -0.49
CA ILE A 217 5.35 -6.30 -0.04
C ILE A 217 4.12 -5.76 -0.77
N TRP A 218 4.29 -4.67 -1.51
CA TRP A 218 3.17 -4.00 -2.19
C TRP A 218 2.77 -4.69 -3.49
N PHE A 219 3.57 -5.65 -3.94
CA PHE A 219 3.39 -6.30 -5.21
C PHE A 219 3.14 -7.79 -5.01
N PRO A 220 2.18 -8.38 -5.70
CA PRO A 220 2.13 -9.82 -5.77
C PRO A 220 3.45 -10.29 -6.38
N ILE A 221 4.20 -11.07 -5.64
CA ILE A 221 5.33 -11.81 -6.19
C ILE A 221 4.70 -12.74 -7.23
N ALA A 222 4.97 -12.50 -8.51
CA ALA A 222 4.57 -13.43 -9.54
C ALA A 222 5.10 -14.81 -9.13
N ARG A 223 4.21 -15.73 -8.78
CA ARG A 223 4.61 -17.12 -8.57
C ARG A 223 5.10 -17.59 -9.91
N THR A 224 6.42 -17.71 -10.07
CA THR A 224 6.98 -18.48 -11.15
C THR A 224 6.45 -19.90 -10.94
N SER A 225 5.44 -20.28 -11.75
CA SER A 225 5.06 -21.67 -11.91
C SER A 225 6.25 -22.40 -12.50
N ASN A 226 6.87 -23.27 -11.70
CA ASN A 226 7.72 -24.33 -12.21
C ASN A 226 6.86 -25.35 -12.94
#